data_5c5149753a546f7d960a87994f22127b
#
_entry.id   5c5149753a546f7d960a87994f22127b
#
_cell.length_a   1.000
_cell.length_b   1.000
_cell.length_c   1.000
_cell.angle_alpha   90.00
_cell.angle_beta   90.00
_cell.angle_gamma   90.00
#
_symmetry.space_group_name_H-M   'P 1'
#
loop_
_entity.id
_entity.type
_entity.pdbx_description
1 polymer ?
#
loop_
_entity_poly.entity_id
_entity_poly.type
_entity_poly.pdbx_seq_one_letter_code
_entity_poly.pdbx_strand_id
1 'polypeptide(L)'
;MTQFTIASFNVKNLIGADKEYYKFQTYTPEEYAWKQDWLADQLLTMNADIVGFQEIFEEEALQSVIDEASVRADDLNAASVPDRSKRYHRKAIFRKLEVAPYRDAQLAFAPNSADTGEPGQRRPGLAILSRFGFSEPPEVIQDLPEPLDIPFSALRGVEDDAGHFRLRRVSRPILKARIPVGDQIITVFNCHLKSKLGEFDGPGPADLTQYDPMGRALGALRAGLRRMAEAWVLRREILKEIDQGRPVMVLGDFNDGEHAVSSEIISGETPFKNYAWMLRHDAKNSADRYSDAENTQITEDITARHLHSAERLFVRKSARDMVYTTAFGGVFESIDQIYMSRHFHPEFADRIGEMSYFSAFNDHLTDGSHPEAPYNKLASDHGQIMAHMTLMGGAD
;
A
#
# COMPACT_ATOMS: atom_id res chain seq x y z
N MET A 1 -10.09 -2.30 -25.35
CA MET A 1 -10.13 -1.90 -23.91
C MET A 1 -9.77 -3.11 -23.07
N THR A 2 -8.75 -3.02 -22.25
CA THR A 2 -8.32 -4.10 -21.33
C THR A 2 -8.76 -3.72 -19.91
N GLN A 3 -9.45 -4.62 -19.23
CA GLN A 3 -9.80 -4.45 -17.81
C GLN A 3 -8.82 -5.23 -16.95
N PHE A 4 -8.45 -4.66 -15.82
CA PHE A 4 -7.63 -5.33 -14.81
C PHE A 4 -7.92 -4.78 -13.42
N THR A 5 -7.51 -5.52 -12.41
CA THR A 5 -7.68 -5.16 -11.01
C THR A 5 -6.34 -5.16 -10.29
N ILE A 6 -6.15 -4.21 -9.37
CA ILE A 6 -4.97 -4.11 -8.53
C ILE A 6 -5.38 -3.92 -7.07
N ALA A 7 -4.83 -4.75 -6.18
CA ALA A 7 -5.23 -4.82 -4.79
C ALA A 7 -4.04 -4.67 -3.83
N SER A 8 -4.30 -4.18 -2.63
CA SER A 8 -3.38 -4.20 -1.48
C SER A 8 -3.95 -5.08 -0.38
N PHE A 9 -3.10 -5.95 0.19
CA PHE A 9 -3.47 -6.89 1.23
C PHE A 9 -2.37 -7.07 2.27
N ASN A 10 -2.49 -6.40 3.41
CA ASN A 10 -1.70 -6.75 4.59
C ASN A 10 -2.29 -8.01 5.22
N VAL A 11 -1.53 -9.11 5.21
CA VAL A 11 -1.99 -10.44 5.66
C VAL A 11 -1.77 -10.71 7.14
N LYS A 12 -1.20 -9.74 7.87
CA LYS A 12 -0.86 -9.86 9.29
C LYS A 12 0.01 -11.08 9.61
N ASN A 13 1.31 -10.90 9.51
CA ASN A 13 2.32 -11.88 9.96
C ASN A 13 2.17 -13.28 9.34
N LEU A 14 2.31 -13.42 8.03
CA LEU A 14 2.28 -14.73 7.38
C LEU A 14 3.64 -15.43 7.46
N ILE A 15 3.69 -16.52 8.22
CA ILE A 15 4.84 -17.41 8.41
C ILE A 15 4.36 -18.83 8.62
N GLY A 16 5.18 -19.84 8.33
CA GLY A 16 4.86 -21.25 8.55
C GLY A 16 4.66 -21.61 10.03
N ALA A 17 3.97 -22.74 10.27
CA ALA A 17 3.72 -23.25 11.62
C ALA A 17 5.00 -23.48 12.43
N ASP A 18 4.89 -23.39 13.74
CA ASP A 18 5.96 -23.67 14.73
C ASP A 18 7.21 -22.80 14.60
N LYS A 19 7.14 -21.71 13.83
CA LYS A 19 8.23 -20.74 13.67
C LYS A 19 7.92 -19.46 14.47
N GLU A 20 8.85 -19.08 15.34
CA GLU A 20 8.74 -17.84 16.11
C GLU A 20 9.02 -16.62 15.20
N TYR A 21 8.07 -15.70 15.07
CA TYR A 21 8.22 -14.49 14.25
C TYR A 21 8.51 -13.23 15.08
N TYR A 22 7.76 -12.99 16.15
CA TYR A 22 8.13 -12.04 17.20
C TYR A 22 8.37 -12.80 18.50
N LYS A 23 8.98 -12.17 19.50
CA LYS A 23 9.23 -12.83 20.80
C LYS A 23 7.98 -13.55 21.31
N PHE A 24 8.08 -14.86 21.49
CA PHE A 24 7.04 -15.75 22.02
C PHE A 24 5.78 -15.85 21.15
N GLN A 25 5.83 -15.44 19.87
CA GLN A 25 4.69 -15.55 18.96
C GLN A 25 4.98 -16.58 17.88
N THR A 26 4.15 -17.62 17.86
CA THR A 26 4.15 -18.70 16.86
C THR A 26 2.72 -19.01 16.47
N TYR A 27 2.54 -19.71 15.37
CA TYR A 27 1.28 -20.39 15.04
C TYR A 27 1.43 -21.88 15.28
N THR A 28 0.44 -22.52 15.93
CA THR A 28 0.35 -23.98 15.88
C THR A 28 0.02 -24.44 14.45
N PRO A 29 0.23 -25.73 14.10
CA PRO A 29 -0.17 -26.25 12.80
C PRO A 29 -1.65 -25.99 12.46
N GLU A 30 -2.55 -26.09 13.44
CA GLU A 30 -3.98 -25.85 13.28
C GLU A 30 -4.28 -24.36 13.05
N GLU A 31 -3.62 -23.46 13.80
CA GLU A 31 -3.76 -22.01 13.63
C GLU A 31 -3.23 -21.56 12.26
N TYR A 32 -2.10 -22.12 11.83
CA TYR A 32 -1.54 -21.85 10.50
C TYR A 32 -2.46 -22.34 9.39
N ALA A 33 -2.97 -23.59 9.50
CA ALA A 33 -3.91 -24.13 8.52
C ALA A 33 -5.17 -23.27 8.41
N TRP A 34 -5.74 -22.82 9.53
CA TRP A 34 -6.89 -21.91 9.53
C TRP A 34 -6.55 -20.59 8.83
N LYS A 35 -5.37 -20.00 9.14
CA LYS A 35 -4.93 -18.76 8.54
C LYS A 35 -4.73 -18.89 7.04
N GLN A 36 -4.08 -19.94 6.59
CA GLN A 36 -3.87 -20.26 5.18
C GLN A 36 -5.22 -20.38 4.45
N ASP A 37 -6.14 -21.11 5.04
CA ASP A 37 -7.50 -21.33 4.56
C ASP A 37 -8.26 -20.01 4.37
N TRP A 38 -8.24 -19.16 5.40
CA TRP A 38 -8.87 -17.85 5.39
C TRP A 38 -8.24 -16.92 4.33
N LEU A 39 -6.91 -16.88 4.24
CA LEU A 39 -6.21 -16.04 3.25
C LEU A 39 -6.50 -16.48 1.81
N ALA A 40 -6.58 -17.80 1.56
CA ALA A 40 -6.97 -18.34 0.27
C ALA A 40 -8.38 -17.91 -0.13
N ASP A 41 -9.34 -17.94 0.81
CA ASP A 41 -10.71 -17.46 0.59
C ASP A 41 -10.75 -15.95 0.31
N GLN A 42 -9.94 -15.14 1.01
CA GLN A 42 -9.85 -13.70 0.73
C GLN A 42 -9.28 -13.44 -0.67
N LEU A 43 -8.24 -14.15 -1.06
CA LEU A 43 -7.62 -14.02 -2.38
C LEU A 43 -8.61 -14.40 -3.50
N LEU A 44 -9.40 -15.43 -3.30
CA LEU A 44 -10.48 -15.82 -4.23
C LEU A 44 -11.60 -14.78 -4.28
N THR A 45 -11.97 -14.22 -3.15
CA THR A 45 -13.03 -13.20 -3.05
C THR A 45 -12.63 -11.92 -3.81
N MET A 46 -11.40 -11.48 -3.64
CA MET A 46 -10.86 -10.35 -4.41
C MET A 46 -10.75 -10.68 -5.90
N ASN A 47 -10.29 -11.88 -6.24
CA ASN A 47 -10.02 -12.32 -7.61
C ASN A 47 -9.20 -11.26 -8.40
N ALA A 48 -8.25 -10.63 -7.74
CA ALA A 48 -7.47 -9.53 -8.30
C ALA A 48 -6.39 -10.05 -9.26
N ASP A 49 -6.06 -9.25 -10.30
CA ASP A 49 -5.03 -9.61 -11.28
C ASP A 49 -3.63 -9.29 -10.77
N ILE A 50 -3.50 -8.21 -9.97
CA ILE A 50 -2.27 -7.78 -9.33
C ILE A 50 -2.56 -7.60 -7.84
N VAL A 51 -1.75 -8.22 -6.97
CA VAL A 51 -1.89 -8.09 -5.52
C VAL A 51 -0.55 -7.75 -4.89
N GLY A 52 -0.48 -6.65 -4.16
CA GLY A 52 0.64 -6.34 -3.27
C GLY A 52 0.34 -6.82 -1.86
N PHE A 53 1.20 -7.68 -1.35
CA PHE A 53 1.08 -8.25 -0.01
C PHE A 53 2.07 -7.59 0.96
N GLN A 54 1.64 -7.39 2.20
CA GLN A 54 2.47 -6.91 3.30
C GLN A 54 2.46 -7.92 4.44
N GLU A 55 3.50 -7.88 5.26
CA GLU A 55 3.73 -8.76 6.40
C GLU A 55 3.98 -10.24 6.05
N ILE A 56 4.72 -10.47 4.97
CA ILE A 56 5.18 -11.79 4.56
C ILE A 56 6.56 -12.08 5.16
N PHE A 57 6.68 -13.08 5.99
CA PHE A 57 7.97 -13.52 6.56
C PHE A 57 8.66 -14.58 5.71
N GLU A 58 7.90 -15.40 5.00
CA GLU A 58 8.40 -16.50 4.17
C GLU A 58 7.63 -16.57 2.85
N GLU A 59 8.38 -16.69 1.77
CA GLU A 59 7.81 -16.83 0.42
C GLU A 59 6.97 -18.10 0.30
N GLU A 60 7.45 -19.21 0.85
CA GLU A 60 6.79 -20.51 0.80
C GLU A 60 5.42 -20.51 1.47
N ALA A 61 5.28 -19.73 2.57
CA ALA A 61 4.00 -19.60 3.25
C ALA A 61 2.96 -18.87 2.38
N LEU A 62 3.38 -17.84 1.64
CA LEU A 62 2.51 -17.15 0.68
C LEU A 62 2.22 -18.02 -0.54
N GLN A 63 3.22 -18.73 -1.06
CA GLN A 63 3.02 -19.65 -2.18
C GLN A 63 1.98 -20.72 -1.84
N SER A 64 2.01 -21.27 -0.62
CA SER A 64 1.00 -22.25 -0.16
C SER A 64 -0.42 -21.66 -0.15
N VAL A 65 -0.60 -20.38 0.20
CA VAL A 65 -1.90 -19.69 0.12
C VAL A 65 -2.36 -19.55 -1.34
N ILE A 66 -1.45 -19.18 -2.24
CA ILE A 66 -1.74 -19.01 -3.69
C ILE A 66 -2.12 -20.35 -4.33
N ASP A 67 -1.41 -21.41 -3.98
CA ASP A 67 -1.69 -22.76 -4.49
C ASP A 67 -3.06 -23.25 -4.00
N GLU A 68 -3.39 -23.08 -2.73
CA GLU A 68 -4.69 -23.41 -2.15
C GLU A 68 -5.82 -22.61 -2.82
N ALA A 69 -5.64 -21.30 -3.03
CA ALA A 69 -6.59 -20.46 -3.73
C ALA A 69 -6.82 -20.97 -5.18
N SER A 70 -5.77 -21.43 -5.85
CA SER A 70 -5.87 -21.96 -7.21
C SER A 70 -6.65 -23.29 -7.25
N VAL A 71 -6.44 -24.18 -6.28
CA VAL A 71 -7.21 -25.45 -6.17
C VAL A 71 -8.70 -25.14 -5.95
N ARG A 72 -9.01 -24.23 -5.04
CA ARG A 72 -10.39 -23.81 -4.75
C ARG A 72 -11.06 -23.14 -5.94
N ALA A 73 -10.32 -22.35 -6.72
CA ALA A 73 -10.85 -21.74 -7.94
C ALA A 73 -11.36 -22.81 -8.91
N ASP A 74 -10.58 -23.89 -9.11
CA ASP A 74 -10.99 -24.99 -9.98
C ASP A 74 -12.20 -25.74 -9.45
N ASP A 75 -12.22 -26.04 -8.15
CA ASP A 75 -13.35 -26.72 -7.52
C ASP A 75 -14.63 -25.89 -7.64
N LEU A 76 -14.51 -24.58 -7.39
CA LEU A 76 -15.61 -23.65 -7.59
C LEU A 76 -16.06 -23.60 -9.05
N ASN A 77 -15.16 -23.59 -10.02
CA ASN A 77 -15.48 -23.57 -11.44
C ASN A 77 -16.11 -24.91 -11.89
N ALA A 78 -15.64 -26.04 -11.39
CA ALA A 78 -16.19 -27.35 -11.67
C ALA A 78 -17.60 -27.57 -11.08
N ALA A 79 -17.83 -27.13 -9.83
CA ALA A 79 -19.09 -27.31 -9.10
C ALA A 79 -20.26 -26.49 -9.69
N SER A 80 -20.00 -25.52 -10.51
CA SER A 80 -21.01 -24.50 -10.85
C SER A 80 -21.62 -24.61 -12.23
N VAL A 81 -21.44 -25.68 -12.93
CA VAL A 81 -22.22 -25.89 -14.17
C VAL A 81 -23.71 -25.93 -13.82
N PRO A 82 -24.49 -24.90 -14.14
CA PRO A 82 -25.90 -24.87 -13.79
C PRO A 82 -26.59 -25.98 -14.58
N ASP A 83 -27.31 -26.84 -13.92
CA ASP A 83 -28.23 -27.77 -14.60
C ASP A 83 -29.26 -26.93 -15.38
N ARG A 84 -29.05 -26.81 -16.68
CA ARG A 84 -29.91 -26.05 -17.59
C ARG A 84 -31.36 -26.57 -17.63
N SER A 85 -31.61 -27.75 -17.07
CA SER A 85 -32.94 -28.35 -17.00
C SER A 85 -33.84 -27.79 -15.91
N LYS A 86 -33.27 -27.06 -14.93
CA LYS A 86 -34.05 -26.52 -13.78
C LYS A 86 -34.79 -25.23 -14.11
N ARG A 87 -36.10 -25.23 -13.80
CA ARG A 87 -37.08 -24.15 -14.08
C ARG A 87 -36.69 -22.77 -13.53
N TYR A 88 -35.77 -22.66 -12.57
CA TYR A 88 -35.36 -21.42 -11.91
C TYR A 88 -34.09 -20.77 -12.49
N HIS A 89 -33.63 -21.24 -13.62
CA HIS A 89 -32.47 -20.76 -14.37
C HIS A 89 -32.51 -19.29 -14.78
N ARG A 90 -33.66 -18.66 -14.71
CA ARG A 90 -33.89 -17.31 -15.27
C ARG A 90 -33.36 -16.17 -14.41
N LYS A 91 -32.94 -16.42 -13.17
CA LYS A 91 -32.46 -15.36 -12.31
C LYS A 91 -30.96 -15.21 -12.51
N ALA A 92 -30.57 -14.18 -13.28
CA ALA A 92 -29.18 -13.76 -13.50
C ALA A 92 -28.40 -13.48 -12.19
N ILE A 93 -29.10 -13.35 -11.07
CA ILE A 93 -28.54 -13.18 -9.72
C ILE A 93 -27.61 -14.32 -9.31
N PHE A 94 -27.76 -15.50 -9.89
CA PHE A 94 -26.90 -16.66 -9.62
C PHE A 94 -25.91 -16.91 -10.74
N ARG A 95 -25.68 -15.93 -11.62
CA ARG A 95 -24.62 -16.02 -12.59
C ARG A 95 -23.30 -16.06 -11.84
N LYS A 96 -22.67 -17.21 -11.80
CA LYS A 96 -21.37 -17.36 -11.20
C LYS A 96 -20.37 -16.52 -11.97
N LEU A 97 -19.62 -15.71 -11.24
CA LEU A 97 -18.40 -15.14 -11.75
C LEU A 97 -17.38 -16.29 -11.88
N GLU A 98 -16.79 -16.43 -13.03
CA GLU A 98 -15.66 -17.32 -13.24
C GLU A 98 -14.50 -16.79 -12.39
N VAL A 99 -13.95 -17.62 -11.50
CA VAL A 99 -12.80 -17.27 -10.69
C VAL A 99 -11.56 -17.78 -11.40
N ALA A 100 -10.68 -16.88 -11.80
CA ALA A 100 -9.44 -17.26 -12.44
C ALA A 100 -8.46 -17.83 -11.40
N PRO A 101 -7.87 -19.02 -11.62
CA PRO A 101 -6.81 -19.53 -10.75
C PRO A 101 -5.54 -18.68 -10.88
N TYR A 102 -4.64 -18.80 -9.91
CA TYR A 102 -3.36 -18.09 -9.89
C TYR A 102 -2.17 -18.94 -10.32
N ARG A 103 -2.38 -20.12 -10.92
CA ARG A 103 -1.30 -21.07 -11.30
C ARG A 103 -0.22 -20.48 -12.18
N ASP A 104 -0.64 -19.65 -13.15
CA ASP A 104 0.27 -19.03 -14.10
C ASP A 104 0.71 -17.62 -13.65
N ALA A 105 0.24 -17.17 -12.48
CA ALA A 105 0.67 -15.90 -11.92
C ALA A 105 2.12 -15.97 -11.43
N GLN A 106 2.86 -14.89 -11.62
CA GLN A 106 4.22 -14.78 -11.13
C GLN A 106 4.23 -14.07 -9.79
N LEU A 107 5.04 -14.58 -8.87
CA LEU A 107 5.27 -14.01 -7.54
C LEU A 107 6.65 -13.35 -7.50
N ALA A 108 6.71 -12.12 -7.03
CA ALA A 108 7.94 -11.43 -6.64
C ALA A 108 7.94 -11.25 -5.13
N PHE A 109 8.96 -11.78 -4.45
CA PHE A 109 9.13 -11.64 -3.01
C PHE A 109 10.32 -10.74 -2.68
N ALA A 110 10.13 -9.84 -1.74
CA ALA A 110 11.15 -8.96 -1.19
C ALA A 110 11.36 -9.29 0.29
N PRO A 111 12.32 -10.14 0.64
CA PRO A 111 12.65 -10.41 2.04
C PRO A 111 13.16 -9.14 2.71
N ASN A 112 12.91 -9.00 4.01
CA ASN A 112 13.47 -7.91 4.77
C ASN A 112 14.95 -8.15 5.04
N SER A 113 15.84 -7.27 4.59
CA SER A 113 17.29 -7.42 4.77
C SER A 113 17.75 -7.36 6.24
N ALA A 114 16.87 -6.96 7.16
CA ALA A 114 17.12 -7.00 8.61
C ALA A 114 16.58 -8.29 9.27
N ASP A 115 15.99 -9.21 8.51
CA ASP A 115 15.58 -10.52 9.00
C ASP A 115 16.83 -11.39 9.15
N THR A 116 17.09 -11.90 10.38
CA THR A 116 18.22 -12.77 10.64
C THR A 116 17.82 -14.26 10.61
N GLY A 117 16.53 -14.56 10.50
CA GLY A 117 15.99 -15.91 10.64
C GLY A 117 15.94 -16.43 12.08
N GLU A 118 16.55 -15.72 13.04
CA GLU A 118 16.59 -16.13 14.43
C GLU A 118 15.24 -15.89 15.14
N PRO A 119 14.87 -16.76 16.09
CA PRO A 119 13.65 -16.58 16.88
C PRO A 119 13.54 -15.18 17.50
N GLY A 120 12.38 -14.54 17.34
CA GLY A 120 12.12 -13.20 17.86
C GLY A 120 12.84 -12.06 17.16
N GLN A 121 13.65 -12.34 16.14
CA GLN A 121 14.36 -11.34 15.33
C GLN A 121 13.94 -11.33 13.86
N ARG A 122 12.93 -12.11 13.51
CA ARG A 122 12.38 -12.12 12.17
C ARG A 122 11.74 -10.77 11.83
N ARG A 123 11.77 -10.42 10.55
CA ARG A 123 11.23 -9.15 10.03
C ARG A 123 10.40 -9.42 8.79
N PRO A 124 9.20 -8.84 8.71
CA PRO A 124 8.34 -9.06 7.55
C PRO A 124 8.87 -8.37 6.29
N GLY A 125 8.75 -9.08 5.18
CA GLY A 125 8.96 -8.60 3.84
C GLY A 125 7.65 -8.27 3.12
N LEU A 126 7.74 -8.14 1.80
CA LEU A 126 6.65 -7.81 0.89
C LEU A 126 6.63 -8.77 -0.29
N ALA A 127 5.46 -8.85 -0.96
CA ALA A 127 5.38 -9.56 -2.22
C ALA A 127 4.44 -8.85 -3.21
N ILE A 128 4.64 -9.10 -4.52
CA ILE A 128 3.70 -8.75 -5.59
C ILE A 128 3.38 -10.02 -6.34
N LEU A 129 2.10 -10.35 -6.44
CA LEU A 129 1.56 -11.41 -7.31
C LEU A 129 0.97 -10.74 -8.56
N SER A 130 1.29 -11.25 -9.74
CA SER A 130 0.77 -10.73 -11.01
C SER A 130 0.36 -11.85 -11.97
N ARG A 131 -0.87 -11.84 -12.45
CA ARG A 131 -1.34 -12.70 -13.54
C ARG A 131 -0.73 -12.34 -14.89
N PHE A 132 -0.20 -11.11 -15.01
CA PHE A 132 0.44 -10.63 -16.24
C PHE A 132 1.95 -10.90 -16.27
N GLY A 133 2.51 -11.42 -15.17
CA GLY A 133 3.96 -11.57 -15.00
C GLY A 133 4.67 -10.22 -14.82
N PHE A 134 5.97 -10.23 -15.11
CA PHE A 134 6.84 -9.06 -14.97
C PHE A 134 7.64 -8.88 -16.27
N SER A 135 7.75 -7.64 -16.78
CA SER A 135 8.50 -7.34 -18.01
C SER A 135 10.02 -7.36 -17.79
N GLU A 136 10.47 -7.22 -16.56
CA GLU A 136 11.85 -7.30 -16.11
C GLU A 136 11.91 -7.77 -14.65
N PRO A 137 13.07 -8.22 -14.14
CA PRO A 137 13.21 -8.63 -12.74
C PRO A 137 12.78 -7.52 -11.78
N PRO A 138 11.91 -7.81 -10.80
CA PRO A 138 11.52 -6.84 -9.80
C PRO A 138 12.70 -6.33 -8.97
N GLU A 139 12.65 -5.07 -8.58
CA GLU A 139 13.68 -4.38 -7.83
C GLU A 139 13.27 -4.23 -6.35
N VAL A 140 14.19 -4.60 -5.45
CA VAL A 140 14.01 -4.46 -3.99
C VAL A 140 14.86 -3.29 -3.50
N ILE A 141 14.21 -2.31 -2.87
CA ILE A 141 14.85 -1.11 -2.35
C ILE A 141 14.69 -1.11 -0.83
N GLN A 142 15.77 -1.34 -0.10
CA GLN A 142 15.76 -1.30 1.37
C GLN A 142 17.02 -0.66 1.93
N ASP A 143 18.20 -1.17 1.60
CA ASP A 143 19.47 -0.55 1.94
C ASP A 143 19.76 0.58 0.93
N LEU A 144 19.98 1.78 1.45
CA LEU A 144 20.24 2.94 0.59
C LEU A 144 21.71 3.02 0.25
N PRO A 145 22.11 3.00 -1.05
CA PRO A 145 23.49 3.13 -1.46
C PRO A 145 24.15 4.38 -0.89
N GLU A 146 23.40 5.47 -0.86
CA GLU A 146 23.76 6.71 -0.16
C GLU A 146 22.74 6.98 0.95
N PRO A 147 23.22 7.26 2.18
CA PRO A 147 22.32 7.61 3.27
C PRO A 147 21.47 8.83 2.89
N LEU A 148 20.18 8.77 3.18
CA LEU A 148 19.36 9.95 3.17
C LEU A 148 19.82 10.85 4.34
N ASP A 149 20.21 12.08 4.01
CA ASP A 149 20.61 13.10 4.96
C ASP A 149 19.65 14.28 4.83
N ILE A 150 18.82 14.50 5.85
CA ILE A 150 17.83 15.58 5.87
C ILE A 150 18.35 16.65 6.83
N PRO A 151 18.85 17.79 6.32
CA PRO A 151 19.20 18.92 7.16
C PRO A 151 17.93 19.62 7.64
N PHE A 152 17.82 19.89 8.93
CA PHE A 152 16.80 20.80 9.44
C PHE A 152 17.26 22.22 9.19
N SER A 153 16.42 23.03 8.54
CA SER A 153 16.68 24.46 8.39
C SER A 153 16.40 25.18 9.67
N ALA A 154 17.31 26.10 10.07
CA ALA A 154 17.06 26.99 11.19
C ALA A 154 15.77 27.82 10.96
N LEU A 155 15.01 28.02 12.00
CA LEU A 155 13.85 28.90 11.94
C LEU A 155 14.32 30.34 11.65
N ARG A 156 13.60 31.04 10.80
CA ARG A 156 13.95 32.42 10.38
C ARG A 156 14.07 33.33 11.58
N GLY A 157 15.26 33.91 11.82
CA GLY A 157 15.53 34.83 12.93
C GLY A 157 15.83 34.15 14.28
N VAL A 158 15.99 32.84 14.30
CA VAL A 158 16.39 32.06 15.48
C VAL A 158 17.72 31.39 15.19
N GLU A 159 18.73 31.58 16.03
CA GLU A 159 19.93 30.72 16.01
C GLU A 159 19.52 29.37 16.55
N ASP A 160 19.44 28.39 15.66
CA ASP A 160 19.08 27.01 15.96
C ASP A 160 20.18 26.09 15.43
N ASP A 161 20.65 25.17 16.26
CA ASP A 161 21.50 24.08 15.83
C ASP A 161 20.61 23.02 15.15
N ALA A 162 20.37 23.29 13.88
CA ALA A 162 19.35 22.56 13.10
C ALA A 162 19.68 21.10 12.82
N GLY A 163 20.73 20.53 13.32
CA GLY A 163 21.02 19.09 13.22
C GLY A 163 20.67 18.41 11.88
N HIS A 164 20.86 17.10 11.85
CA HIS A 164 20.55 16.26 10.67
C HIS A 164 19.85 14.98 11.10
N PHE A 165 18.85 14.55 10.33
CA PHE A 165 18.29 13.21 10.41
C PHE A 165 18.88 12.34 9.30
N ARG A 166 19.49 11.21 9.66
CA ARG A 166 20.11 10.28 8.71
C ARG A 166 19.42 8.94 8.67
N LEU A 167 19.10 8.45 7.47
CA LEU A 167 18.53 7.15 7.23
C LEU A 167 19.40 6.38 6.23
N ARG A 168 19.85 5.18 6.60
CA ARG A 168 20.63 4.27 5.74
C ARG A 168 19.81 3.12 5.20
N ARG A 169 18.67 2.83 5.84
CA ARG A 169 17.82 1.69 5.54
C ARG A 169 16.38 2.02 5.90
N VAL A 170 15.43 1.68 5.03
CA VAL A 170 14.01 1.71 5.36
C VAL A 170 13.64 0.48 6.19
N SER A 171 12.59 0.59 7.03
CA SER A 171 12.22 -0.47 7.99
C SER A 171 11.82 -1.77 7.32
N ARG A 172 11.10 -1.67 6.21
CA ARG A 172 10.68 -2.76 5.35
C ARG A 172 11.11 -2.43 3.92
N PRO A 173 11.34 -3.43 3.07
CA PRO A 173 11.67 -3.16 1.68
C PRO A 173 10.57 -2.37 0.97
N ILE A 174 10.92 -1.67 -0.10
CA ILE A 174 10.00 -1.21 -1.13
C ILE A 174 10.20 -2.15 -2.32
N LEU A 175 9.13 -2.77 -2.80
CA LEU A 175 9.18 -3.67 -3.94
C LEU A 175 8.64 -2.94 -5.18
N LYS A 176 9.48 -2.81 -6.20
CA LYS A 176 9.14 -2.19 -7.48
C LYS A 176 9.08 -3.27 -8.56
N ALA A 177 7.98 -3.32 -9.30
CA ALA A 177 7.79 -4.24 -10.42
C ALA A 177 7.23 -3.51 -11.63
N ARG A 178 7.67 -3.91 -12.84
CA ARG A 178 7.09 -3.44 -14.11
C ARG A 178 6.25 -4.54 -14.70
N ILE A 179 4.95 -4.26 -14.78
CA ILE A 179 3.91 -5.24 -15.12
C ILE A 179 3.33 -4.90 -16.49
N PRO A 180 3.40 -5.83 -17.47
CA PRO A 180 2.78 -5.63 -18.77
C PRO A 180 1.27 -5.88 -18.67
N VAL A 181 0.46 -4.86 -18.96
CA VAL A 181 -0.99 -4.95 -18.99
C VAL A 181 -1.47 -4.44 -20.35
N GLY A 182 -1.94 -5.34 -21.20
CA GLY A 182 -2.27 -5.01 -22.59
C GLY A 182 -1.02 -4.55 -23.36
N ASP A 183 -1.08 -3.36 -23.92
CA ASP A 183 0.02 -2.69 -24.63
C ASP A 183 0.85 -1.74 -23.74
N GLN A 184 0.51 -1.65 -22.46
CA GLN A 184 1.16 -0.76 -21.50
C GLN A 184 2.05 -1.52 -20.53
N ILE A 185 3.13 -0.88 -20.07
CA ILE A 185 3.95 -1.34 -18.94
C ILE A 185 3.72 -0.39 -17.78
N ILE A 186 3.11 -0.90 -16.71
CA ILE A 186 2.79 -0.13 -15.51
C ILE A 186 3.86 -0.42 -14.44
N THR A 187 4.48 0.63 -13.90
CA THR A 187 5.36 0.49 -12.75
C THR A 187 4.52 0.45 -11.48
N VAL A 188 4.60 -0.66 -10.74
CA VAL A 188 3.89 -0.86 -9.47
C VAL A 188 4.90 -0.85 -8.33
N PHE A 189 4.65 -0.01 -7.32
CA PHE A 189 5.37 -0.01 -6.05
C PHE A 189 4.49 -0.59 -4.97
N ASN A 190 4.99 -1.59 -4.24
CA ASN A 190 4.40 -2.08 -3.01
C ASN A 190 5.27 -1.67 -1.83
N CYS A 191 4.66 -1.09 -0.78
CA CYS A 191 5.37 -0.62 0.39
C CYS A 191 4.62 -0.93 1.69
N HIS A 192 5.37 -0.93 2.80
CA HIS A 192 4.83 -1.01 4.14
C HIS A 192 5.65 -0.07 5.03
N LEU A 193 5.14 1.13 5.27
CA LEU A 193 5.87 2.17 6.01
C LEU A 193 5.93 1.88 7.52
N LYS A 194 6.81 2.58 8.22
CA LYS A 194 6.97 2.44 9.68
C LYS A 194 5.65 2.69 10.41
N SER A 195 5.25 1.73 11.24
CA SER A 195 4.02 1.81 12.04
C SER A 195 4.03 2.99 13.03
N LYS A 196 2.82 3.38 13.49
CA LYS A 196 2.65 4.41 14.54
C LYS A 196 3.18 3.95 15.91
N LEU A 197 3.50 2.65 16.06
CA LEU A 197 4.07 2.11 17.30
C LEU A 197 5.44 2.74 17.56
N GLY A 198 5.54 3.44 18.70
CA GLY A 198 6.75 4.14 19.10
C GLY A 198 7.91 3.19 19.41
N GLU A 199 9.12 3.63 19.10
CA GLU A 199 10.36 2.97 19.50
C GLU A 199 10.87 3.59 20.80
N PHE A 200 11.01 2.76 21.83
CA PHE A 200 11.58 3.19 23.10
C PHE A 200 13.08 2.85 23.10
N ASP A 201 13.93 3.86 23.36
CA ASP A 201 15.36 3.65 23.59
C ASP A 201 15.65 3.51 25.08
N GLY A 202 16.54 2.57 25.38
CA GLY A 202 17.09 2.37 26.70
C GLY A 202 16.51 1.16 27.44
N PRO A 203 17.10 0.81 28.59
CA PRO A 203 16.46 -0.12 29.49
C PRO A 203 15.10 0.50 29.83
N GLY A 204 14.03 -0.24 29.59
CA GLY A 204 12.70 0.15 30.03
C GLY A 204 12.75 0.56 31.52
N PRO A 205 11.73 1.25 32.03
CA PRO A 205 11.71 1.67 33.41
C PRO A 205 12.03 0.46 34.30
N ALA A 206 12.91 0.66 35.29
CA ALA A 206 13.29 -0.38 36.23
C ALA A 206 12.07 -0.98 36.95
N ASP A 207 10.99 -0.22 36.97
CA ASP A 207 9.67 -0.61 37.45
C ASP A 207 8.69 -0.51 36.27
N LEU A 208 8.20 -1.65 35.78
CA LEU A 208 7.21 -1.74 34.69
C LEU A 208 5.85 -1.10 35.04
N THR A 209 5.64 -0.73 36.31
CA THR A 209 4.43 -0.01 36.75
C THR A 209 4.55 1.50 36.56
N GLN A 210 5.73 2.01 36.24
CA GLN A 210 5.95 3.44 36.00
C GLN A 210 5.73 3.75 34.53
N TYR A 211 4.70 4.56 34.27
CA TYR A 211 4.46 5.12 32.93
C TYR A 211 5.32 6.35 32.69
N ASP A 212 6.13 6.31 31.64
CA ASP A 212 6.93 7.45 31.17
C ASP A 212 6.24 8.15 29.98
N PRO A 213 5.50 9.25 30.21
CA PRO A 213 4.79 9.97 29.14
C PRO A 213 5.75 10.64 28.15
N MET A 214 6.92 11.10 28.60
CA MET A 214 7.90 11.76 27.73
C MET A 214 8.63 10.75 26.83
N GLY A 215 9.03 9.61 27.38
CA GLY A 215 9.61 8.52 26.62
C GLY A 215 8.62 7.99 25.57
N ARG A 216 7.33 7.89 25.93
CA ARG A 216 6.26 7.51 25.00
C ARG A 216 6.12 8.54 23.84
N ALA A 217 6.09 9.84 24.16
CA ALA A 217 6.00 10.91 23.18
C ALA A 217 7.21 10.91 22.24
N LEU A 218 8.42 10.76 22.79
CA LEU A 218 9.65 10.69 22.01
C LEU A 218 9.68 9.46 21.08
N GLY A 219 9.21 8.30 21.57
CA GLY A 219 9.07 7.10 20.74
C GLY A 219 8.12 7.30 19.57
N ALA A 220 6.99 7.96 19.79
CA ALA A 220 6.04 8.29 18.73
C ALA A 220 6.65 9.27 17.70
N LEU A 221 7.39 10.30 18.18
CA LEU A 221 8.10 11.23 17.31
C LEU A 221 9.12 10.52 16.42
N ARG A 222 9.94 9.62 16.98
CA ARG A 222 10.92 8.83 16.22
C ARG A 222 10.26 7.98 15.14
N ALA A 223 9.16 7.29 15.46
CA ALA A 223 8.40 6.50 14.50
C ALA A 223 7.83 7.36 13.37
N GLY A 224 7.30 8.55 13.70
CA GLY A 224 6.81 9.52 12.72
C GLY A 224 7.90 10.03 11.78
N LEU A 225 9.04 10.48 12.32
CA LEU A 225 10.19 10.94 11.53
C LEU A 225 10.67 9.85 10.56
N ARG A 226 10.76 8.61 11.04
CA ARG A 226 11.17 7.48 10.21
C ARG A 226 10.17 7.23 9.08
N ARG A 227 8.88 7.21 9.37
CA ARG A 227 7.82 7.01 8.36
C ARG A 227 7.86 8.09 7.28
N MET A 228 8.00 9.37 7.66
CA MET A 228 8.14 10.47 6.70
C MET A 228 9.39 10.34 5.83
N ALA A 229 10.53 9.92 6.41
CA ALA A 229 11.75 9.68 5.64
C ALA A 229 11.61 8.50 4.66
N GLU A 230 10.92 7.43 5.06
CA GLU A 230 10.60 6.29 4.19
C GLU A 230 9.66 6.71 3.04
N ALA A 231 8.65 7.53 3.33
CA ALA A 231 7.77 8.13 2.33
C ALA A 231 8.56 8.97 1.31
N TRP A 232 9.54 9.74 1.76
CA TRP A 232 10.41 10.50 0.87
C TRP A 232 11.29 9.59 -0.01
N VAL A 233 11.84 8.51 0.53
CA VAL A 233 12.59 7.52 -0.26
C VAL A 233 11.70 6.93 -1.36
N LEU A 234 10.48 6.51 -0.99
CA LEU A 234 9.50 6.01 -1.97
C LEU A 234 9.20 7.07 -3.03
N ARG A 235 8.93 8.31 -2.64
CA ARG A 235 8.67 9.42 -3.56
C ARG A 235 9.80 9.65 -4.56
N ARG A 236 11.04 9.59 -4.12
CA ARG A 236 12.22 9.71 -4.97
C ARG A 236 12.24 8.65 -6.07
N GLU A 237 11.92 7.41 -5.73
CA GLU A 237 11.88 6.31 -6.70
C GLU A 237 10.68 6.43 -7.67
N ILE A 238 9.53 6.91 -7.18
CA ILE A 238 8.36 7.22 -8.00
C ILE A 238 8.69 8.28 -9.05
N LEU A 239 9.36 9.36 -8.65
CA LEU A 239 9.72 10.45 -9.57
C LEU A 239 10.64 10.00 -10.68
N LYS A 240 11.57 9.05 -10.43
CA LYS A 240 12.42 8.47 -11.48
C LYS A 240 11.61 7.80 -12.60
N GLU A 241 10.49 7.17 -12.26
CA GLU A 241 9.62 6.52 -13.23
C GLU A 241 8.72 7.56 -13.96
N ILE A 242 8.14 8.49 -13.21
CA ILE A 242 7.29 9.56 -13.78
C ILE A 242 8.09 10.45 -14.74
N ASP A 243 9.31 10.83 -14.40
CA ASP A 243 10.17 11.67 -15.25
C ASP A 243 10.60 10.97 -16.54
N GLN A 244 10.45 9.64 -16.62
CA GLN A 244 10.62 8.85 -17.83
C GLN A 244 9.29 8.63 -18.60
N GLY A 245 8.21 9.28 -18.17
CA GLY A 245 6.89 9.17 -18.79
C GLY A 245 6.16 7.85 -18.53
N ARG A 246 6.58 7.08 -17.50
CA ARG A 246 6.00 5.77 -17.21
C ARG A 246 4.76 5.91 -16.32
N PRO A 247 3.69 5.13 -16.60
CA PRO A 247 2.55 5.03 -15.72
C PRO A 247 2.96 4.39 -14.39
N VAL A 248 2.55 4.98 -13.28
CA VAL A 248 2.91 4.52 -11.93
C VAL A 248 1.66 4.24 -11.10
N MET A 249 1.67 3.12 -10.38
CA MET A 249 0.75 2.82 -9.29
C MET A 249 1.55 2.50 -8.01
N VAL A 250 1.09 3.00 -6.88
CA VAL A 250 1.69 2.77 -5.57
C VAL A 250 0.63 2.20 -4.66
N LEU A 251 0.93 1.12 -3.98
CA LEU A 251 -0.01 0.47 -3.06
C LEU A 251 0.72 -0.02 -1.81
N GLY A 252 -0.04 -0.27 -0.76
CA GLY A 252 0.49 -0.87 0.46
C GLY A 252 -0.11 -0.31 1.73
N ASP A 253 0.43 -0.78 2.84
CA ASP A 253 0.14 -0.28 4.18
C ASP A 253 1.03 0.94 4.47
N PHE A 254 0.44 2.12 4.42
CA PHE A 254 1.17 3.36 4.70
C PHE A 254 1.27 3.65 6.19
N ASN A 255 0.53 2.90 7.03
CA ASN A 255 0.41 3.16 8.46
C ASN A 255 -0.04 4.59 8.80
N ASP A 256 -0.63 5.27 7.84
CA ASP A 256 -1.14 6.64 7.95
C ASP A 256 -2.34 6.85 7.03
N GLY A 257 -3.25 7.71 7.43
CA GLY A 257 -4.40 8.11 6.63
C GLY A 257 -4.01 8.99 5.44
N GLU A 258 -4.95 9.20 4.54
CA GLU A 258 -4.79 9.95 3.28
C GLU A 258 -4.28 11.38 3.48
N HIS A 259 -4.66 12.03 4.58
CA HIS A 259 -4.29 13.42 4.90
C HIS A 259 -3.05 13.54 5.79
N ALA A 260 -2.32 12.46 6.01
CA ALA A 260 -1.09 12.48 6.79
C ALA A 260 0.08 13.03 5.96
N VAL A 261 1.08 13.61 6.64
CA VAL A 261 2.27 14.17 6.00
C VAL A 261 3.02 13.15 5.16
N SER A 262 3.08 11.88 5.60
CA SER A 262 3.69 10.80 4.81
C SER A 262 2.96 10.56 3.48
N SER A 263 1.63 10.62 3.48
CA SER A 263 0.79 10.49 2.28
C SER A 263 0.92 11.71 1.36
N GLU A 264 1.00 12.92 1.90
CA GLU A 264 1.29 14.14 1.14
C GLU A 264 2.67 14.08 0.46
N ILE A 265 3.70 13.58 1.16
CA ILE A 265 5.03 13.37 0.57
C ILE A 265 4.97 12.40 -0.61
N ILE A 266 4.28 11.27 -0.47
CA ILE A 266 4.16 10.26 -1.53
C ILE A 266 3.39 10.80 -2.72
N SER A 267 2.23 11.42 -2.48
CA SER A 267 1.39 11.97 -3.54
C SER A 267 2.03 13.18 -4.23
N GLY A 268 2.84 13.94 -3.51
CA GLY A 268 3.34 15.24 -3.98
C GLY A 268 2.24 16.28 -4.02
N GLU A 269 1.17 16.10 -3.23
CA GLU A 269 0.08 17.07 -3.13
C GLU A 269 0.62 18.41 -2.59
N THR A 270 0.22 19.49 -3.22
CA THR A 270 0.55 20.83 -2.74
C THR A 270 -0.62 21.38 -1.92
N PRO A 271 -0.38 21.95 -0.74
CA PRO A 271 -1.46 22.43 0.13
C PRO A 271 -2.22 23.64 -0.44
N PHE A 272 -1.74 24.20 -1.56
CA PHE A 272 -2.33 25.36 -2.21
C PHE A 272 -2.63 25.07 -3.69
N LYS A 273 -3.78 25.54 -4.15
CA LYS A 273 -4.19 25.45 -5.55
C LYS A 273 -3.26 26.19 -6.53
N ASN A 274 -2.46 27.12 -6.03
CA ASN A 274 -1.58 27.95 -6.84
C ASN A 274 -0.19 28.03 -6.20
N TYR A 275 0.69 27.11 -6.57
CA TYR A 275 2.06 27.06 -6.10
C TYR A 275 2.86 28.33 -6.45
N ALA A 276 2.61 28.89 -7.61
CA ALA A 276 3.23 30.15 -8.02
C ALA A 276 2.85 31.32 -7.06
N TRP A 277 1.65 31.28 -6.47
CA TRP A 277 1.25 32.26 -5.46
C TRP A 277 2.09 32.13 -4.18
N MET A 278 2.39 30.91 -3.73
CA MET A 278 3.29 30.68 -2.57
C MET A 278 4.69 31.25 -2.82
N LEU A 279 5.27 30.95 -3.97
CA LEU A 279 6.60 31.46 -4.32
C LEU A 279 6.61 33.00 -4.39
N ARG A 280 5.54 33.62 -4.89
CA ARG A 280 5.39 35.09 -4.93
C ARG A 280 5.28 35.72 -3.56
N HIS A 281 4.64 35.04 -2.60
CA HIS A 281 4.41 35.59 -1.26
C HIS A 281 5.72 35.72 -0.48
N ASP A 282 6.68 34.86 -0.76
CA ASP A 282 8.02 34.91 -0.20
C ASP A 282 8.98 35.85 -0.99
N ALA A 283 8.61 36.28 -2.17
CA ALA A 283 9.41 37.20 -2.97
C ALA A 283 9.33 38.61 -2.38
N LYS A 284 10.49 39.18 -2.04
CA LYS A 284 10.61 40.53 -1.47
C LYS A 284 10.25 41.64 -2.43
N ASN A 285 10.07 41.35 -3.73
CA ASN A 285 9.79 42.32 -4.78
C ASN A 285 8.59 41.95 -5.62
N SER A 286 7.65 42.88 -5.80
CA SER A 286 6.49 42.73 -6.68
C SER A 286 6.84 42.62 -8.17
N ALA A 287 8.10 42.85 -8.55
CA ALA A 287 8.62 42.69 -9.91
C ALA A 287 8.89 41.22 -10.31
N ASP A 288 9.05 40.33 -9.32
CA ASP A 288 9.32 38.90 -9.54
C ASP A 288 8.01 38.10 -9.71
N ARG A 289 7.04 38.64 -10.42
CA ARG A 289 5.80 37.92 -10.74
C ARG A 289 6.03 37.03 -11.95
N TYR A 290 5.72 35.76 -11.79
CA TYR A 290 5.68 34.86 -12.94
C TYR A 290 4.66 35.34 -13.97
N SER A 291 5.02 35.25 -15.24
CA SER A 291 4.07 35.43 -16.37
C SER A 291 3.01 34.32 -16.34
N ASP A 292 1.93 34.51 -17.08
CA ASP A 292 0.88 33.50 -17.22
C ASP A 292 1.45 32.18 -17.83
N ALA A 293 2.42 32.29 -18.74
CA ALA A 293 3.10 31.15 -19.34
C ALA A 293 3.93 30.38 -18.29
N GLU A 294 4.68 31.06 -17.45
CA GLU A 294 5.44 30.44 -16.35
C GLU A 294 4.52 29.81 -15.30
N ASN A 295 3.40 30.45 -14.97
CA ASN A 295 2.38 29.88 -14.08
C ASN A 295 1.79 28.59 -14.66
N THR A 296 1.50 28.58 -15.95
CA THR A 296 0.98 27.39 -16.64
C THR A 296 1.99 26.27 -16.60
N GLN A 297 3.25 26.55 -16.94
CA GLN A 297 4.34 25.57 -16.90
C GLN A 297 4.53 24.97 -15.51
N ILE A 298 4.58 25.79 -14.45
CA ILE A 298 4.71 25.32 -13.08
C ILE A 298 3.52 24.43 -12.69
N THR A 299 2.31 24.80 -13.07
CA THR A 299 1.11 24.02 -12.80
C THR A 299 1.14 22.67 -13.53
N GLU A 300 1.59 22.65 -14.78
CA GLU A 300 1.78 21.42 -15.56
C GLU A 300 2.84 20.52 -14.91
N ASP A 301 3.97 21.07 -14.49
CA ASP A 301 5.06 20.32 -13.84
C ASP A 301 4.61 19.68 -12.51
N ILE A 302 3.81 20.40 -11.72
CA ILE A 302 3.24 19.88 -10.46
C ILE A 302 2.26 18.75 -10.77
N THR A 303 1.31 18.99 -11.68
CA THR A 303 0.26 18.00 -12.00
C THR A 303 0.81 16.77 -12.70
N ALA A 304 1.88 16.90 -13.48
CA ALA A 304 2.56 15.77 -14.10
C ALA A 304 3.17 14.82 -13.08
N ARG A 305 3.60 15.32 -11.93
CA ARG A 305 4.27 14.57 -10.87
C ARG A 305 3.39 14.22 -9.68
N HIS A 306 2.17 14.68 -9.66
CA HIS A 306 1.19 14.39 -8.61
C HIS A 306 0.64 12.98 -8.77
N LEU A 307 0.46 12.26 -7.63
CA LEU A 307 -0.28 11.01 -7.57
C LEU A 307 -1.66 11.24 -6.97
N HIS A 308 -2.63 10.53 -7.50
CA HIS A 308 -4.03 10.63 -7.12
C HIS A 308 -4.46 9.40 -6.33
N SER A 309 -5.09 9.61 -5.17
CA SER A 309 -5.65 8.53 -4.35
C SER A 309 -6.84 7.88 -5.07
N ALA A 310 -6.80 6.54 -5.16
CA ALA A 310 -7.91 5.75 -5.70
C ALA A 310 -9.18 5.92 -4.85
N GLU A 311 -9.04 5.92 -3.54
CA GLU A 311 -10.15 6.15 -2.61
C GLU A 311 -10.79 7.52 -2.84
N ARG A 312 -10.00 8.59 -2.92
CA ARG A 312 -10.50 9.95 -3.16
C ARG A 312 -11.21 10.09 -4.50
N LEU A 313 -10.69 9.45 -5.54
CA LEU A 313 -11.35 9.42 -6.84
C LEU A 313 -12.68 8.67 -6.80
N PHE A 314 -12.77 7.60 -6.02
CA PHE A 314 -13.98 6.85 -5.80
C PHE A 314 -15.03 7.64 -4.99
N VAL A 315 -14.63 8.23 -3.87
CA VAL A 315 -15.52 9.06 -3.01
C VAL A 315 -16.10 10.23 -3.78
N ARG A 316 -15.36 10.82 -4.72
CA ARG A 316 -15.91 11.87 -5.62
C ARG A 316 -17.03 11.36 -6.51
N LYS A 317 -17.01 10.07 -6.88
CA LYS A 317 -18.08 9.44 -7.69
C LYS A 317 -19.27 8.98 -6.83
N SER A 318 -19.01 8.58 -5.58
CA SER A 318 -20.03 8.08 -4.65
C SER A 318 -19.72 8.47 -3.20
N ALA A 319 -20.52 9.33 -2.61
CA ALA A 319 -20.41 9.70 -1.19
C ALA A 319 -21.12 8.73 -0.24
N ARG A 320 -21.52 7.53 -0.71
CA ARG A 320 -22.33 6.57 0.06
C ARG A 320 -21.52 5.50 0.76
N ASP A 321 -20.31 5.23 0.28
CA ASP A 321 -19.51 4.11 0.75
C ASP A 321 -18.49 4.62 1.76
N MET A 322 -18.49 4.00 2.93
CA MET A 322 -17.44 4.20 3.93
C MET A 322 -16.29 3.26 3.60
N VAL A 323 -15.11 3.84 3.33
CA VAL A 323 -13.88 3.09 3.16
C VAL A 323 -13.08 3.19 4.46
N TYR A 324 -12.72 2.04 5.02
CA TYR A 324 -11.76 1.93 6.11
C TYR A 324 -11.05 0.59 6.00
N THR A 325 -9.79 0.55 6.37
CA THR A 325 -8.98 -0.66 6.33
C THR A 325 -8.51 -1.10 7.70
N THR A 326 -8.76 -0.33 8.75
CA THR A 326 -8.48 -0.70 10.15
C THR A 326 -9.54 -0.15 11.09
N ALA A 327 -9.74 -0.86 12.21
CA ALA A 327 -10.65 -0.47 13.27
C ALA A 327 -10.00 -0.72 14.63
N PHE A 328 -9.73 0.34 15.40
CA PHE A 328 -9.14 0.23 16.73
C PHE A 328 -9.52 1.41 17.61
N GLY A 329 -9.97 1.15 18.84
CA GLY A 329 -10.30 2.20 19.82
C GLY A 329 -11.46 3.10 19.40
N GLY A 330 -12.41 2.58 18.62
CA GLY A 330 -13.52 3.35 18.06
C GLY A 330 -13.13 4.22 16.86
N VAL A 331 -11.87 4.12 16.39
CA VAL A 331 -11.37 4.82 15.21
C VAL A 331 -11.37 3.88 14.02
N PHE A 332 -11.95 4.33 12.91
CA PHE A 332 -11.97 3.65 11.63
C PHE A 332 -11.17 4.50 10.65
N GLU A 333 -10.04 3.99 10.18
CA GLU A 333 -9.12 4.69 9.28
C GLU A 333 -8.79 3.85 8.04
N SER A 334 -8.55 4.51 6.91
CA SER A 334 -7.90 3.93 5.74
C SER A 334 -6.39 4.17 5.83
N ILE A 335 -5.64 3.15 6.21
CA ILE A 335 -4.16 3.19 6.27
C ILE A 335 -3.51 2.36 5.17
N ASP A 336 -4.26 1.47 4.54
CA ASP A 336 -3.90 0.82 3.29
C ASP A 336 -4.38 1.70 2.14
N GLN A 337 -3.51 2.02 1.18
CA GLN A 337 -3.80 3.00 0.16
C GLN A 337 -3.34 2.55 -1.22
N ILE A 338 -4.01 3.05 -2.26
CA ILE A 338 -3.62 2.92 -3.66
C ILE A 338 -3.55 4.33 -4.26
N TYR A 339 -2.39 4.70 -4.77
CA TYR A 339 -2.17 5.93 -5.52
C TYR A 339 -1.84 5.62 -6.97
N MET A 340 -2.23 6.51 -7.87
CA MET A 340 -1.97 6.38 -9.30
C MET A 340 -1.52 7.70 -9.92
N SER A 341 -0.64 7.63 -10.90
CA SER A 341 -0.20 8.79 -11.66
C SER A 341 -1.31 9.34 -12.56
N ARG A 342 -1.09 10.56 -13.10
CA ARG A 342 -2.04 11.24 -14.00
C ARG A 342 -2.52 10.40 -15.18
N HIS A 343 -1.74 9.40 -15.58
CA HIS A 343 -2.10 8.47 -16.66
C HIS A 343 -3.43 7.73 -16.43
N PHE A 344 -3.92 7.69 -15.20
CA PHE A 344 -5.19 7.04 -14.82
C PHE A 344 -6.24 8.02 -14.31
N HIS A 345 -5.96 9.31 -14.30
CA HIS A 345 -6.89 10.30 -13.79
C HIS A 345 -7.82 10.82 -14.90
N PRO A 346 -9.14 10.81 -14.70
CA PRO A 346 -10.12 11.11 -15.76
C PRO A 346 -10.06 12.54 -16.32
N GLU A 347 -9.49 13.50 -15.59
CA GLU A 347 -9.39 14.90 -16.05
C GLU A 347 -8.28 15.13 -17.08
N PHE A 348 -7.34 14.18 -17.26
CA PHE A 348 -6.24 14.35 -18.21
C PHE A 348 -6.58 13.74 -19.57
N ALA A 349 -6.37 14.52 -20.64
CA ALA A 349 -6.69 14.10 -22.00
C ALA A 349 -5.75 13.00 -22.52
N ASP A 350 -4.51 12.97 -22.03
CA ASP A 350 -3.46 12.01 -22.36
C ASP A 350 -3.45 10.77 -21.47
N ARG A 351 -4.52 10.53 -20.70
CA ARG A 351 -4.63 9.33 -19.86
C ARG A 351 -4.68 8.07 -20.71
N ILE A 352 -4.07 7.02 -20.22
CA ILE A 352 -4.07 5.69 -20.85
C ILE A 352 -5.18 4.78 -20.31
N GLY A 353 -5.78 5.16 -19.20
CA GLY A 353 -6.84 4.38 -18.56
C GLY A 353 -7.54 5.19 -17.47
N GLU A 354 -8.50 4.55 -16.83
CA GLU A 354 -9.22 5.15 -15.71
C GLU A 354 -9.70 4.08 -14.72
N MET A 355 -9.92 4.49 -13.48
CA MET A 355 -10.54 3.65 -12.47
C MET A 355 -12.07 3.68 -12.65
N SER A 356 -12.66 2.51 -12.81
CA SER A 356 -14.11 2.33 -12.93
C SER A 356 -14.80 2.16 -11.58
N TYR A 357 -14.15 1.47 -10.65
CA TYR A 357 -14.68 1.19 -9.32
C TYR A 357 -13.54 0.98 -8.30
N PHE A 358 -13.85 1.13 -7.01
CA PHE A 358 -12.96 0.85 -5.89
C PHE A 358 -13.71 -0.03 -4.89
N SER A 359 -13.11 -1.15 -4.50
CA SER A 359 -13.65 -2.10 -3.53
C SER A 359 -12.86 -2.05 -2.24
N ALA A 360 -13.56 -2.14 -1.11
CA ALA A 360 -12.96 -2.44 0.19
C ALA A 360 -13.60 -3.72 0.74
N PHE A 361 -12.77 -4.64 1.22
CA PHE A 361 -13.17 -5.91 1.82
C PHE A 361 -12.82 -5.84 3.31
N ASN A 362 -13.76 -5.37 4.10
CA ASN A 362 -13.54 -5.07 5.52
C ASN A 362 -14.59 -5.72 6.44
N ASP A 363 -15.40 -6.65 5.95
CA ASP A 363 -16.47 -7.33 6.71
C ASP A 363 -15.94 -8.13 7.91
N HIS A 364 -14.68 -8.56 7.87
CA HIS A 364 -14.03 -9.29 8.96
C HIS A 364 -13.44 -8.39 10.04
N LEU A 365 -13.39 -7.07 9.82
CA LEU A 365 -12.82 -6.14 10.77
C LEU A 365 -13.78 -5.89 11.93
N THR A 366 -13.26 -6.04 13.13
CA THR A 366 -13.92 -5.65 14.37
C THR A 366 -13.01 -4.72 15.16
N ASP A 367 -13.59 -3.83 15.96
CA ASP A 367 -12.78 -3.01 16.87
C ASP A 367 -12.17 -3.90 17.97
N GLY A 368 -10.93 -4.36 17.72
CA GLY A 368 -10.21 -5.27 18.60
C GLY A 368 -9.87 -4.69 19.97
N SER A 369 -10.09 -3.38 20.20
CA SER A 369 -9.95 -2.75 21.52
C SER A 369 -11.18 -2.93 22.40
N HIS A 370 -12.33 -3.28 21.82
CA HIS A 370 -13.57 -3.46 22.56
C HIS A 370 -13.60 -4.87 23.17
N PRO A 371 -13.72 -5.01 24.50
CA PRO A 371 -13.57 -6.31 25.18
C PRO A 371 -14.65 -7.33 24.82
N GLU A 372 -15.81 -6.89 24.32
CA GLU A 372 -16.93 -7.75 23.91
C GLU A 372 -17.00 -7.97 22.39
N ALA A 373 -16.12 -7.32 21.60
CA ALA A 373 -16.08 -7.53 20.16
C ALA A 373 -15.46 -8.89 19.83
N PRO A 374 -16.05 -9.69 18.96
CA PRO A 374 -15.43 -10.93 18.51
C PRO A 374 -14.16 -10.59 17.71
N TYR A 375 -13.01 -10.83 18.30
CA TYR A 375 -11.71 -10.60 17.66
C TYR A 375 -11.08 -11.92 17.25
N ASN A 376 -10.87 -12.08 15.95
CA ASN A 376 -10.13 -13.22 15.42
C ASN A 376 -8.66 -12.83 15.23
N LYS A 377 -7.79 -13.31 16.13
CA LYS A 377 -6.36 -13.05 16.08
C LYS A 377 -5.64 -13.63 14.85
N LEU A 378 -6.25 -14.60 14.17
CA LEU A 378 -5.68 -15.30 13.01
C LEU A 378 -6.02 -14.62 11.69
N ALA A 379 -7.18 -13.95 11.61
CA ALA A 379 -7.51 -13.11 10.47
C ALA A 379 -6.62 -11.85 10.42
N SER A 380 -6.58 -11.19 9.28
CA SER A 380 -5.96 -9.87 9.21
C SER A 380 -6.74 -8.84 10.03
N ASP A 381 -6.05 -7.89 10.62
CA ASP A 381 -6.60 -6.67 11.22
C ASP A 381 -6.63 -5.51 10.21
N HIS A 382 -6.35 -5.81 8.95
CA HIS A 382 -6.47 -4.92 7.82
C HIS A 382 -7.56 -5.40 6.85
N GLY A 383 -8.38 -4.47 6.36
CA GLY A 383 -9.26 -4.67 5.22
C GLY A 383 -8.46 -4.58 3.92
N GLN A 384 -8.83 -5.42 2.96
CA GLN A 384 -8.22 -5.37 1.64
C GLN A 384 -8.88 -4.25 0.82
N ILE A 385 -8.09 -3.63 -0.05
CA ILE A 385 -8.59 -2.63 -1.01
C ILE A 385 -8.21 -3.02 -2.43
N MET A 386 -9.09 -2.69 -3.39
CA MET A 386 -8.87 -3.03 -4.79
C MET A 386 -9.41 -1.95 -5.72
N ALA A 387 -8.59 -1.50 -6.66
CA ALA A 387 -8.97 -0.62 -7.74
C ALA A 387 -9.28 -1.45 -9.01
N HIS A 388 -10.43 -1.18 -9.61
CA HIS A 388 -10.85 -1.76 -10.89
C HIS A 388 -10.52 -0.78 -12.00
N MET A 389 -9.64 -1.18 -12.89
CA MET A 389 -9.05 -0.33 -13.91
C MET A 389 -9.52 -0.73 -15.31
N THR A 390 -9.65 0.27 -16.17
CA THR A 390 -9.88 0.06 -17.60
C THR A 390 -8.81 0.81 -18.37
N LEU A 391 -7.98 0.10 -19.14
CA LEU A 391 -7.08 0.72 -20.11
C LEU A 391 -7.85 1.05 -21.38
N MET A 392 -7.58 2.23 -21.91
CA MET A 392 -8.05 2.63 -23.23
C MET A 392 -7.22 1.88 -24.27
N GLY A 393 -7.85 1.29 -25.27
CA GLY A 393 -7.11 0.78 -26.42
C GLY A 393 -6.40 1.92 -27.11
N GLY A 394 -5.17 1.69 -27.59
CA GLY A 394 -4.54 2.64 -28.49
C GLY A 394 -5.52 2.99 -29.62
N ALA A 395 -5.61 4.24 -29.99
CA ALA A 395 -6.33 4.63 -31.18
C ALA A 395 -5.63 3.94 -32.38
N ASP A 396 -6.34 3.02 -33.04
CA ASP A 396 -5.93 2.44 -34.34
C ASP A 396 -5.82 3.55 -35.40
#